data_cd4b1365b9a1221f63670cfb292bb88e
#
_entry.id   cd4b1365b9a1221f63670cfb292bb88e
#
_cell.length_a   1.000
_cell.length_b   1.000
_cell.length_c   1.000
_cell.angle_alpha   90.00
_cell.angle_beta   90.00
_cell.angle_gamma   90.00
#
_symmetry.space_group_name_H-M   'P 1'
#
loop_
_entity.id
_entity.type
_entity.pdbx_description
1 polymer ?
#
loop_
_entity_poly.entity_id
_entity_poly.type
_entity_poly.pdbx_seq_one_letter_code
_entity_poly.pdbx_strand_id
1 'polypeptide(L)'
;NDDVYASLDFDGYHIDQVGDRGNVYDYYGSKLNLVDGFASFIKKMKMRQLNKSLVMNAVANFGSQQIAGTRDVDFLYSELWSGESAFSDLLSIMKTNQSYNDSLAQVYAAYMDYNSSKSEFNTPGVLLTDAVMFAIGADHLELGDHMLCNEYFPNSNLKMSDALKTAIVHYYDFFTAYENILRDKGTQNYDAIYSGNSSVIINNWPPKLNTVTAYTKEVNGKEIIHLLNFVKANSLSWRDLDGSMPEPETINSLSLGVRASSVKKIWVASPDCYGGAPQELHFRQQGDYVAFTVPSLKYWTMIVIEK
;
A
#
# COMPACT_ATOMS: atom_id res chain seq x y z
N ASN A 1 -3.01 -26.17 -18.87
CA ASN A 1 -2.99 -24.75 -19.29
C ASN A 1 -3.81 -24.57 -20.58
N ASP A 2 -3.38 -25.21 -21.67
CA ASP A 2 -4.02 -25.05 -22.98
C ASP A 2 -5.50 -25.44 -22.95
N ASP A 3 -5.85 -26.55 -22.30
CA ASP A 3 -7.25 -27.02 -22.15
C ASP A 3 -8.13 -26.03 -21.37
N VAL A 4 -7.57 -25.37 -20.35
CA VAL A 4 -8.31 -24.36 -19.58
C VAL A 4 -8.63 -23.15 -20.45
N TYR A 5 -7.66 -22.61 -21.15
CA TYR A 5 -7.86 -21.45 -22.03
C TYR A 5 -8.69 -21.79 -23.29
N ALA A 6 -8.70 -23.05 -23.71
CA ALA A 6 -9.57 -23.50 -24.79
C ALA A 6 -11.04 -23.63 -24.36
N SER A 7 -11.28 -23.84 -23.07
CA SER A 7 -12.61 -24.11 -22.52
C SER A 7 -13.22 -22.95 -21.76
N LEU A 8 -12.38 -22.05 -21.22
CA LEU A 8 -12.76 -20.95 -20.34
C LEU A 8 -12.09 -19.66 -20.79
N ASP A 9 -12.86 -18.58 -20.83
CA ASP A 9 -12.37 -17.25 -21.25
C ASP A 9 -11.75 -16.50 -20.06
N PHE A 10 -10.67 -17.05 -19.51
CA PHE A 10 -9.87 -16.37 -18.49
C PHE A 10 -8.81 -15.47 -19.11
N ASP A 11 -8.58 -14.31 -18.49
CA ASP A 11 -7.52 -13.37 -18.90
C ASP A 11 -6.13 -13.85 -18.51
N GLY A 12 -5.99 -14.68 -17.48
CA GLY A 12 -4.71 -15.15 -17.00
C GLY A 12 -4.78 -16.17 -15.87
N TYR A 13 -3.62 -16.44 -15.28
CA TYR A 13 -3.47 -17.31 -14.11
C TYR A 13 -2.87 -16.55 -12.95
N HIS A 14 -3.45 -16.74 -11.77
CA HIS A 14 -2.81 -16.52 -10.49
C HIS A 14 -2.19 -17.85 -10.03
N ILE A 15 -0.84 -17.90 -9.97
CA ILE A 15 -0.08 -19.06 -9.53
C ILE A 15 0.14 -18.90 -8.03
N ASP A 16 -0.50 -19.75 -7.25
CA ASP A 16 -0.51 -19.66 -5.80
C ASP A 16 0.50 -20.61 -5.15
N GLN A 17 0.74 -20.43 -3.83
CA GLN A 17 1.56 -21.28 -2.98
C GLN A 17 3.06 -21.33 -3.34
N VAL A 18 3.61 -20.26 -3.90
CA VAL A 18 5.04 -20.13 -4.15
C VAL A 18 5.75 -19.72 -2.87
N GLY A 19 6.09 -20.71 -2.05
CA GLY A 19 6.77 -20.50 -0.76
C GLY A 19 7.97 -21.41 -0.60
N ASP A 20 8.75 -21.17 0.45
CA ASP A 20 9.85 -22.04 0.83
C ASP A 20 9.32 -23.41 1.25
N ARG A 21 9.87 -24.47 0.68
CA ARG A 21 9.56 -25.87 0.99
C ARG A 21 10.78 -26.59 1.57
N GLY A 22 11.80 -25.85 1.98
CA GLY A 22 13.05 -26.40 2.43
C GLY A 22 13.82 -27.13 1.32
N ASN A 23 14.46 -28.23 1.63
CA ASN A 23 15.20 -29.00 0.62
C ASN A 23 14.24 -29.85 -0.21
N VAL A 24 14.16 -29.56 -1.50
CA VAL A 24 13.41 -30.34 -2.50
C VAL A 24 14.37 -31.00 -3.48
N TYR A 25 13.98 -32.16 -3.98
CA TYR A 25 14.80 -32.99 -4.85
C TYR A 25 13.99 -33.43 -6.07
N ASP A 26 14.68 -33.62 -7.19
CA ASP A 26 14.08 -34.21 -8.39
C ASP A 26 13.88 -35.72 -8.26
N TYR A 27 13.29 -36.33 -9.30
CA TYR A 27 13.07 -37.79 -9.34
C TYR A 27 14.37 -38.60 -9.18
N TYR A 28 15.51 -38.04 -9.56
CA TYR A 28 16.81 -38.72 -9.49
C TYR A 28 17.59 -38.43 -8.21
N GLY A 29 16.98 -37.71 -7.26
CA GLY A 29 17.58 -37.37 -5.98
C GLY A 29 18.53 -36.15 -6.02
N SER A 30 18.58 -35.40 -7.13
CA SER A 30 19.36 -34.19 -7.20
C SER A 30 18.61 -33.01 -6.54
N LYS A 31 19.31 -32.24 -5.70
CA LYS A 31 18.73 -31.08 -5.04
C LYS A 31 18.31 -30.02 -6.07
N LEU A 32 17.08 -29.55 -5.96
CA LEU A 32 16.54 -28.48 -6.81
C LEU A 32 16.71 -27.13 -6.14
N ASN A 33 17.01 -26.11 -6.95
CA ASN A 33 16.80 -24.73 -6.59
C ASN A 33 15.34 -24.36 -6.92
N LEU A 34 14.51 -24.30 -5.89
CA LEU A 34 13.07 -24.09 -6.05
C LEU A 34 12.73 -22.71 -6.64
N VAL A 35 13.50 -21.69 -6.25
CA VAL A 35 13.29 -20.31 -6.73
C VAL A 35 13.55 -20.20 -8.24
N ASP A 36 14.65 -20.79 -8.72
CA ASP A 36 14.94 -20.83 -10.16
C ASP A 36 13.94 -21.72 -10.91
N GLY A 37 13.43 -22.76 -10.24
CA GLY A 37 12.37 -23.60 -10.77
C GLY A 37 11.08 -22.82 -11.03
N PHE A 38 10.66 -21.98 -10.09
CA PHE A 38 9.49 -21.12 -10.23
C PHE A 38 9.68 -20.09 -11.36
N ALA A 39 10.83 -19.42 -11.43
CA ALA A 39 11.13 -18.50 -12.52
C ALA A 39 11.08 -19.19 -13.89
N SER A 40 11.66 -20.39 -13.99
CA SER A 40 11.60 -21.20 -15.23
C SER A 40 10.16 -21.60 -15.56
N PHE A 41 9.33 -21.90 -14.57
CA PHE A 41 7.93 -22.24 -14.75
C PHE A 41 7.14 -21.05 -15.32
N ILE A 42 7.28 -19.85 -14.72
CA ILE A 42 6.64 -18.61 -15.22
C ILE A 42 6.98 -18.40 -16.70
N LYS A 43 8.26 -18.43 -17.04
CA LYS A 43 8.72 -18.24 -18.43
C LYS A 43 8.07 -19.24 -19.39
N LYS A 44 8.02 -20.51 -19.02
CA LYS A 44 7.38 -21.55 -19.86
C LYS A 44 5.89 -21.35 -19.99
N MET A 45 5.22 -20.91 -18.92
CA MET A 45 3.78 -20.58 -18.95
C MET A 45 3.52 -19.42 -19.91
N LYS A 46 4.30 -18.34 -19.81
CA LYS A 46 4.15 -17.15 -20.66
C LYS A 46 4.43 -17.47 -22.13
N MET A 47 5.49 -18.25 -22.43
CA MET A 47 5.82 -18.67 -23.80
C MET A 47 4.69 -19.46 -24.49
N ARG A 48 3.88 -20.19 -23.75
CA ARG A 48 2.73 -20.94 -24.32
C ARG A 48 1.54 -20.04 -24.60
N GLN A 49 1.37 -18.98 -23.85
CA GLN A 49 0.19 -18.09 -23.88
C GLN A 49 0.64 -16.63 -23.74
N LEU A 50 1.27 -16.10 -24.78
CA LEU A 50 1.91 -14.76 -24.76
C LEU A 50 0.92 -13.63 -24.39
N ASN A 51 -0.36 -13.76 -24.78
CA ASN A 51 -1.37 -12.74 -24.60
C ASN A 51 -2.14 -12.88 -23.26
N LYS A 52 -1.82 -13.89 -22.45
CA LYS A 52 -2.48 -14.11 -21.17
C LYS A 52 -1.65 -13.56 -20.02
N SER A 53 -2.33 -12.99 -19.03
CA SER A 53 -1.73 -12.44 -17.83
C SER A 53 -1.23 -13.52 -16.87
N LEU A 54 -0.15 -13.22 -16.17
CA LEU A 54 0.38 -14.09 -15.11
C LEU A 54 0.65 -13.28 -13.85
N VAL A 55 0.26 -13.84 -12.73
CA VAL A 55 0.60 -13.38 -11.39
C VAL A 55 1.09 -14.57 -10.57
N MET A 56 2.09 -14.37 -9.73
CA MET A 56 2.60 -15.42 -8.86
C MET A 56 2.65 -14.91 -7.42
N ASN A 57 1.96 -15.62 -6.52
CA ASN A 57 2.01 -15.32 -5.09
C ASN A 57 3.39 -15.67 -4.52
N ALA A 58 4.14 -14.67 -4.11
CA ALA A 58 5.38 -14.82 -3.36
C ALA A 58 5.06 -14.86 -1.85
N VAL A 59 4.80 -16.05 -1.33
CA VAL A 59 4.51 -16.27 0.10
C VAL A 59 5.70 -15.80 0.95
N ALA A 60 5.48 -14.86 1.85
CA ALA A 60 6.54 -14.21 2.64
C ALA A 60 7.69 -13.68 1.77
N ASN A 61 7.37 -13.11 0.61
CA ASN A 61 8.32 -12.60 -0.39
C ASN A 61 9.30 -13.65 -0.96
N PHE A 62 9.03 -14.94 -0.77
CA PHE A 62 9.90 -16.02 -1.27
C PHE A 62 10.00 -15.98 -2.81
N GLY A 63 11.21 -15.85 -3.33
CA GLY A 63 11.47 -15.83 -4.77
C GLY A 63 11.08 -14.55 -5.50
N SER A 64 10.67 -13.48 -4.82
CA SER A 64 10.25 -12.22 -5.43
C SER A 64 11.26 -11.66 -6.43
N GLN A 65 12.57 -11.74 -6.14
CA GLN A 65 13.62 -11.28 -7.04
C GLN A 65 13.60 -12.02 -8.37
N GLN A 66 13.52 -13.34 -8.35
CA GLN A 66 13.54 -14.17 -9.55
C GLN A 66 12.23 -14.05 -10.32
N ILE A 67 11.10 -13.96 -9.62
CA ILE A 67 9.79 -13.69 -10.22
C ILE A 67 9.82 -12.35 -10.97
N ALA A 68 10.24 -11.28 -10.32
CA ALA A 68 10.38 -9.96 -10.92
C ALA A 68 11.34 -9.94 -12.11
N GLY A 69 12.44 -10.68 -12.00
CA GLY A 69 13.48 -10.82 -13.04
C GLY A 69 13.02 -11.56 -14.29
N THR A 70 11.92 -12.33 -14.26
CA THR A 70 11.35 -12.95 -15.47
C THR A 70 10.80 -11.93 -16.44
N ARG A 71 10.24 -10.82 -15.96
CA ARG A 71 9.45 -9.81 -16.70
C ARG A 71 8.20 -10.39 -17.39
N ASP A 72 7.72 -11.52 -16.91
CA ASP A 72 6.59 -12.26 -17.47
C ASP A 72 5.34 -12.22 -16.57
N VAL A 73 5.45 -11.57 -15.40
CA VAL A 73 4.31 -11.29 -14.50
C VAL A 73 3.84 -9.84 -14.67
N ASP A 74 2.54 -9.61 -14.48
CA ASP A 74 1.93 -8.31 -14.70
C ASP A 74 2.09 -7.37 -13.49
N PHE A 75 2.23 -7.93 -12.28
CA PHE A 75 2.56 -7.21 -11.05
C PHE A 75 3.21 -8.15 -10.04
N LEU A 76 3.84 -7.60 -9.00
CA LEU A 76 4.35 -8.36 -7.88
C LEU A 76 3.27 -8.53 -6.82
N TYR A 77 3.02 -9.77 -6.46
CA TYR A 77 2.08 -10.15 -5.43
C TYR A 77 2.86 -10.69 -4.23
N SER A 78 2.72 -10.07 -3.09
CA SER A 78 3.37 -10.48 -1.84
C SER A 78 2.32 -10.82 -0.80
N GLU A 79 2.35 -12.05 -0.31
CA GLU A 79 1.53 -12.48 0.80
C GLU A 79 2.31 -12.26 2.11
N LEU A 80 1.79 -11.36 2.96
CA LEU A 80 2.47 -10.89 4.16
C LEU A 80 2.13 -11.76 5.36
N TRP A 81 3.17 -12.31 6.01
CA TRP A 81 3.05 -13.16 7.17
C TRP A 81 3.65 -12.55 8.45
N SER A 82 3.66 -13.30 9.54
CA SER A 82 3.92 -12.82 10.90
C SER A 82 5.24 -12.06 11.14
N GLY A 83 6.21 -12.16 10.25
CA GLY A 83 7.48 -11.42 10.35
C GLY A 83 7.42 -9.97 9.87
N GLU A 84 6.31 -9.54 9.25
CA GLU A 84 6.19 -8.28 8.52
C GLU A 84 4.93 -7.54 8.99
N SER A 85 4.91 -7.16 10.28
CA SER A 85 3.70 -6.67 10.93
C SER A 85 3.68 -5.17 11.22
N ALA A 86 4.83 -4.49 11.13
CA ALA A 86 4.87 -3.05 11.34
C ALA A 86 4.50 -2.28 10.06
N PHE A 87 3.90 -1.10 10.20
CA PHE A 87 3.66 -0.20 9.07
C PHE A 87 4.95 0.12 8.29
N SER A 88 6.10 0.20 8.98
CA SER A 88 7.40 0.41 8.33
C SER A 88 7.83 -0.73 7.40
N ASP A 89 7.39 -1.95 7.68
CA ASP A 89 7.75 -3.13 6.88
C ASP A 89 7.14 -3.03 5.48
N LEU A 90 5.92 -2.48 5.36
CA LEU A 90 5.24 -2.30 4.07
C LEU A 90 6.10 -1.51 3.08
N LEU A 91 6.66 -0.37 3.50
CA LEU A 91 7.55 0.40 2.63
C LEU A 91 8.88 -0.33 2.35
N SER A 92 9.40 -1.07 3.33
CA SER A 92 10.65 -1.81 3.17
C SER A 92 10.51 -2.92 2.12
N ILE A 93 9.40 -3.66 2.15
CA ILE A 93 9.07 -4.69 1.16
C ILE A 93 8.91 -4.05 -0.23
N MET A 94 8.14 -2.97 -0.32
CA MET A 94 7.93 -2.27 -1.58
C MET A 94 9.25 -1.81 -2.20
N LYS A 95 10.12 -1.16 -1.43
CA LYS A 95 11.44 -0.71 -1.92
C LYS A 95 12.31 -1.88 -2.36
N THR A 96 12.28 -2.98 -1.63
CA THR A 96 13.01 -4.19 -1.99
C THR A 96 12.51 -4.74 -3.32
N ASN A 97 11.20 -4.87 -3.49
CA ASN A 97 10.58 -5.37 -4.71
C ASN A 97 10.80 -4.42 -5.91
N GLN A 98 10.72 -3.11 -5.71
CA GLN A 98 11.07 -2.10 -6.72
C GLN A 98 12.52 -2.19 -7.15
N SER A 99 13.45 -2.57 -6.25
CA SER A 99 14.86 -2.78 -6.62
C SER A 99 15.07 -3.95 -7.58
N TYR A 100 14.14 -4.92 -7.60
CA TYR A 100 14.18 -6.06 -8.52
C TYR A 100 13.57 -5.73 -9.89
N ASN A 101 12.46 -5.03 -9.89
CA ASN A 101 11.82 -4.51 -11.11
C ASN A 101 10.89 -3.34 -10.76
N ASP A 102 11.33 -2.15 -11.05
CA ASP A 102 10.65 -0.89 -10.73
C ASP A 102 9.46 -0.55 -11.65
N SER A 103 9.23 -1.35 -12.70
CA SER A 103 8.09 -1.19 -13.61
C SER A 103 6.84 -1.96 -13.15
N LEU A 104 6.98 -2.87 -12.17
CA LEU A 104 5.87 -3.67 -11.66
C LEU A 104 5.19 -2.98 -10.47
N ALA A 105 3.87 -2.97 -10.49
CA ALA A 105 3.07 -2.60 -9.33
C ALA A 105 3.25 -3.62 -8.19
N GLN A 106 3.00 -3.18 -6.96
CA GLN A 106 3.02 -4.03 -5.77
C GLN A 106 1.60 -4.24 -5.25
N VAL A 107 1.20 -5.49 -5.10
CA VAL A 107 -0.05 -5.90 -4.46
C VAL A 107 0.25 -6.70 -3.21
N TYR A 108 -0.38 -6.36 -2.09
CA TYR A 108 -0.27 -7.07 -0.83
C TYR A 108 -1.52 -7.89 -0.54
N ALA A 109 -1.34 -9.20 -0.33
CA ALA A 109 -2.31 -9.99 0.41
C ALA A 109 -1.94 -9.86 1.90
N ALA A 110 -2.68 -9.02 2.61
CA ALA A 110 -2.34 -8.58 3.95
C ALA A 110 -3.54 -8.79 4.88
N TYR A 111 -3.47 -9.82 5.70
CA TYR A 111 -4.57 -10.27 6.54
C TYR A 111 -4.61 -9.52 7.87
N MET A 112 -5.82 -9.07 8.25
CA MET A 112 -6.10 -8.21 9.40
C MET A 112 -7.12 -8.86 10.34
N ASP A 113 -7.22 -8.36 11.56
CA ASP A 113 -8.27 -8.68 12.55
C ASP A 113 -8.47 -10.18 12.86
N TYR A 114 -7.57 -11.06 12.48
CA TYR A 114 -7.81 -12.52 12.54
C TYR A 114 -7.82 -13.12 13.95
N ASN A 115 -7.49 -12.36 15.00
CA ASN A 115 -7.68 -12.70 16.40
C ASN A 115 -8.87 -11.98 17.02
N SER A 116 -9.62 -11.20 16.23
CA SER A 116 -10.77 -10.46 16.75
C SER A 116 -11.91 -11.38 17.13
N SER A 117 -12.52 -11.10 18.29
CA SER A 117 -13.77 -11.77 18.73
C SER A 117 -15.02 -11.05 18.23
N LYS A 118 -14.87 -9.99 17.44
CA LYS A 118 -15.98 -9.20 16.89
C LYS A 118 -16.60 -9.89 15.68
N SER A 119 -17.77 -9.44 15.27
CA SER A 119 -18.44 -9.88 14.05
C SER A 119 -18.16 -9.01 12.83
N GLU A 120 -17.52 -7.85 13.03
CA GLU A 120 -17.18 -6.89 11.98
C GLU A 120 -15.71 -6.50 12.09
N PHE A 121 -15.12 -6.22 10.92
CA PHE A 121 -13.79 -5.65 10.82
C PHE A 121 -13.72 -4.30 11.53
N ASN A 122 -12.58 -4.02 12.12
CA ASN A 122 -12.31 -2.74 12.73
C ASN A 122 -12.05 -1.68 11.66
N THR A 123 -13.08 -0.92 11.29
CA THR A 123 -12.98 0.12 10.25
C THR A 123 -11.75 1.03 10.40
N PRO A 124 -11.42 1.57 11.60
CA PRO A 124 -10.22 2.39 11.76
C PRO A 124 -8.90 1.67 11.43
N GLY A 125 -8.77 0.42 11.82
CA GLY A 125 -7.58 -0.38 11.51
C GLY A 125 -7.40 -0.58 10.02
N VAL A 126 -8.48 -0.98 9.32
CA VAL A 126 -8.46 -1.20 7.86
C VAL A 126 -8.13 0.09 7.13
N LEU A 127 -8.84 1.19 7.40
CA LEU A 127 -8.63 2.46 6.67
C LEU A 127 -7.26 3.09 6.93
N LEU A 128 -6.71 2.96 8.13
CA LEU A 128 -5.35 3.43 8.39
C LEU A 128 -4.31 2.59 7.64
N THR A 129 -4.55 1.28 7.52
CA THR A 129 -3.67 0.38 6.76
C THR A 129 -3.72 0.68 5.27
N ASP A 130 -4.91 0.84 4.69
CA ASP A 130 -5.08 1.23 3.30
C ASP A 130 -4.48 2.61 3.01
N ALA A 131 -4.67 3.56 3.92
CA ALA A 131 -4.05 4.89 3.82
C ALA A 131 -2.52 4.80 3.69
N VAL A 132 -1.87 3.93 4.48
CA VAL A 132 -0.44 3.71 4.40
C VAL A 132 -0.05 3.00 3.11
N MET A 133 -0.72 1.89 2.75
CA MET A 133 -0.41 1.12 1.56
C MET A 133 -0.56 1.97 0.30
N PHE A 134 -1.65 2.72 0.17
CA PHE A 134 -1.89 3.56 -1.00
C PHE A 134 -0.97 4.80 -1.05
N ALA A 135 -0.65 5.39 0.10
CA ALA A 135 0.30 6.50 0.16
C ALA A 135 1.70 6.10 -0.33
N ILE A 136 2.15 4.88 -0.04
CA ILE A 136 3.42 4.36 -0.54
C ILE A 136 3.32 3.83 -1.98
N GLY A 137 2.11 3.72 -2.56
CA GLY A 137 1.86 3.27 -3.93
C GLY A 137 1.69 1.76 -4.10
N ALA A 138 1.33 1.05 -3.02
CA ALA A 138 0.99 -0.38 -3.05
C ALA A 138 -0.53 -0.58 -3.02
N ASP A 139 -1.00 -1.66 -3.61
CA ASP A 139 -2.40 -2.09 -3.52
C ASP A 139 -2.60 -3.04 -2.33
N HIS A 140 -3.77 -3.01 -1.70
CA HIS A 140 -4.21 -4.00 -0.72
C HIS A 140 -5.22 -4.94 -1.39
N LEU A 141 -4.98 -6.25 -1.32
CA LEU A 141 -5.89 -7.22 -1.92
C LEU A 141 -7.08 -7.48 -0.99
N GLU A 142 -8.23 -6.95 -1.36
CA GLU A 142 -9.49 -7.09 -0.62
C GLU A 142 -10.54 -7.77 -1.50
N LEU A 143 -10.51 -9.09 -1.53
CA LEU A 143 -11.46 -9.91 -2.28
C LEU A 143 -12.66 -10.31 -1.40
N GLY A 144 -13.40 -9.31 -0.94
CA GLY A 144 -14.54 -9.49 -0.07
C GLY A 144 -14.15 -9.73 1.41
N ASP A 145 -15.14 -10.00 2.21
CA ASP A 145 -15.00 -10.03 3.67
C ASP A 145 -13.94 -11.01 4.19
N HIS A 146 -13.82 -12.18 3.57
CA HIS A 146 -12.96 -13.24 4.09
C HIS A 146 -11.49 -13.05 3.75
N MET A 147 -11.18 -12.56 2.56
CA MET A 147 -9.79 -12.37 2.10
C MET A 147 -9.06 -11.28 2.87
N LEU A 148 -9.78 -10.34 3.47
CA LEU A 148 -9.18 -9.33 4.33
C LEU A 148 -8.74 -9.89 5.69
N CYS A 149 -9.42 -10.95 6.19
CA CYS A 149 -9.14 -11.53 7.52
C CYS A 149 -8.17 -12.69 7.48
N ASN A 150 -8.39 -13.65 6.59
CA ASN A 150 -7.66 -14.91 6.61
C ASN A 150 -7.62 -15.52 5.21
N GLU A 151 -6.48 -16.10 4.87
CA GLU A 151 -6.28 -16.78 3.59
C GLU A 151 -7.19 -18.00 3.39
N TYR A 152 -7.60 -18.66 4.47
CA TYR A 152 -8.45 -19.84 4.45
C TYR A 152 -9.87 -19.50 4.89
N PHE A 153 -10.63 -18.91 4.00
CA PHE A 153 -12.04 -18.73 4.29
C PHE A 153 -12.83 -20.05 4.04
N PRO A 154 -13.97 -20.29 4.70
CA PRO A 154 -14.73 -19.35 5.53
C PRO A 154 -14.37 -19.41 7.03
N ASN A 155 -13.11 -19.42 7.37
CA ASN A 155 -12.63 -19.59 8.75
C ASN A 155 -12.83 -18.33 9.63
N SER A 156 -13.39 -17.27 9.08
CA SER A 156 -13.73 -16.05 9.78
C SER A 156 -15.20 -15.73 9.62
N ASN A 157 -15.82 -15.24 10.70
CA ASN A 157 -17.17 -14.69 10.69
C ASN A 157 -17.19 -13.16 10.56
N LEU A 158 -16.02 -12.53 10.41
CA LEU A 158 -15.91 -11.10 10.25
C LEU A 158 -16.54 -10.64 8.93
N LYS A 159 -17.26 -9.54 8.98
CA LYS A 159 -17.88 -8.87 7.85
C LYS A 159 -17.48 -7.42 7.80
N MET A 160 -17.45 -6.86 6.62
CA MET A 160 -17.34 -5.42 6.47
C MET A 160 -18.68 -4.76 6.81
N SER A 161 -18.66 -3.76 7.67
CA SER A 161 -19.80 -2.87 7.86
C SER A 161 -20.09 -2.12 6.55
N ASP A 162 -21.32 -1.63 6.37
CA ASP A 162 -21.66 -0.82 5.18
C ASP A 162 -20.85 0.47 5.12
N ALA A 163 -20.47 1.02 6.28
CA ALA A 163 -19.59 2.18 6.35
C ALA A 163 -18.19 1.85 5.83
N LEU A 164 -17.62 0.70 6.21
CA LEU A 164 -16.31 0.25 5.72
C LEU A 164 -16.36 -0.02 4.21
N LYS A 165 -17.37 -0.73 3.70
CA LYS A 165 -17.55 -0.98 2.26
C LYS A 165 -17.56 0.32 1.46
N THR A 166 -18.31 1.31 1.93
CA THR A 166 -18.38 2.63 1.28
C THR A 166 -17.02 3.33 1.31
N ALA A 167 -16.34 3.31 2.46
CA ALA A 167 -15.04 3.96 2.59
C ALA A 167 -13.97 3.31 1.71
N ILE A 168 -13.92 1.98 1.64
CA ILE A 168 -12.99 1.23 0.76
C ILE A 168 -13.19 1.65 -0.71
N VAL A 169 -14.44 1.74 -1.19
CA VAL A 169 -14.71 2.22 -2.55
C VAL A 169 -14.12 3.61 -2.77
N HIS A 170 -14.30 4.55 -1.83
CA HIS A 170 -13.70 5.89 -1.94
C HIS A 170 -12.17 5.85 -1.96
N TYR A 171 -11.55 4.94 -1.20
CA TYR A 171 -10.10 4.78 -1.16
C TYR A 171 -9.56 4.24 -2.48
N TYR A 172 -10.20 3.23 -3.07
CA TYR A 172 -9.82 2.68 -4.38
C TYR A 172 -10.10 3.66 -5.53
N ASP A 173 -11.21 4.38 -5.50
CA ASP A 173 -11.50 5.44 -6.47
C ASP A 173 -10.43 6.54 -6.41
N PHE A 174 -10.03 6.94 -5.20
CA PHE A 174 -8.94 7.89 -4.97
C PHE A 174 -7.61 7.35 -5.49
N PHE A 175 -7.27 6.11 -5.16
CA PHE A 175 -6.03 5.48 -5.60
C PHE A 175 -5.94 5.39 -7.13
N THR A 176 -7.04 5.04 -7.79
CA THR A 176 -7.14 4.99 -9.25
C THR A 176 -7.06 6.38 -9.88
N ALA A 177 -7.77 7.36 -9.32
CA ALA A 177 -7.78 8.73 -9.85
C ALA A 177 -6.41 9.42 -9.79
N TYR A 178 -5.59 9.06 -8.80
CA TYR A 178 -4.26 9.65 -8.57
C TYR A 178 -3.11 8.66 -8.79
N GLU A 179 -3.31 7.55 -9.51
CA GLU A 179 -2.32 6.49 -9.69
C GLU A 179 -0.97 7.00 -10.19
N ASN A 180 -0.97 7.97 -11.12
CA ASN A 180 0.24 8.58 -11.68
C ASN A 180 1.04 9.44 -10.69
N ILE A 181 0.50 9.73 -9.53
CA ILE A 181 1.17 10.41 -8.42
C ILE A 181 1.51 9.41 -7.32
N LEU A 182 0.63 8.42 -7.09
CA LEU A 182 0.76 7.44 -6.02
C LEU A 182 1.69 6.29 -6.41
N ARG A 183 1.56 5.75 -7.62
CA ARG A 183 2.27 4.56 -8.09
C ARG A 183 3.50 4.85 -8.94
N ASP A 184 3.54 5.99 -9.64
CA ASP A 184 4.67 6.36 -10.47
C ASP A 184 5.95 6.48 -9.66
N LYS A 185 7.05 6.18 -10.32
CA LYS A 185 8.38 6.26 -9.75
C LYS A 185 8.63 7.64 -9.17
N GLY A 186 8.88 7.68 -7.89
CA GLY A 186 9.25 8.88 -7.17
C GLY A 186 10.48 8.63 -6.32
N THR A 187 11.25 9.67 -6.11
CA THR A 187 12.35 9.64 -5.15
C THR A 187 11.82 10.04 -3.79
N GLN A 188 11.90 9.14 -2.81
CA GLN A 188 11.58 9.51 -1.43
C GLN A 188 12.53 10.59 -0.96
N ASN A 189 11.98 11.67 -0.40
CA ASN A 189 12.73 12.75 0.22
C ASN A 189 12.31 12.90 1.70
N TYR A 190 12.99 13.77 2.43
CA TYR A 190 12.74 14.04 3.85
C TYR A 190 12.75 15.56 4.04
N ASP A 191 11.78 16.23 3.41
CA ASP A 191 11.69 17.67 3.54
C ASP A 191 11.34 18.08 4.97
N ALA A 192 11.81 19.25 5.36
CA ALA A 192 11.50 19.79 6.66
C ALA A 192 10.04 20.29 6.65
N ILE A 193 9.22 19.62 7.44
CA ILE A 193 7.80 19.94 7.62
C ILE A 193 7.58 20.31 9.07
N TYR A 194 6.97 21.46 9.29
CA TYR A 194 6.69 21.98 10.63
C TYR A 194 5.20 22.17 10.83
N SER A 195 4.70 21.77 12.00
CA SER A 195 3.34 22.09 12.43
C SER A 195 3.31 23.49 13.05
N GLY A 196 2.36 24.31 12.59
CA GLY A 196 2.00 25.56 13.27
C GLY A 196 1.04 25.33 14.46
N ASN A 197 0.51 24.11 14.63
CA ASN A 197 -0.37 23.73 15.73
C ASN A 197 0.49 23.06 16.81
N SER A 198 0.64 23.68 17.97
CA SER A 198 1.52 23.19 19.05
C SER A 198 1.10 21.83 19.63
N SER A 199 -0.17 21.43 19.46
CA SER A 199 -0.69 20.13 19.90
C SER A 199 -0.48 19.00 18.87
N VAL A 200 -0.04 19.30 17.66
CA VAL A 200 0.16 18.32 16.60
C VAL A 200 1.65 18.17 16.30
N ILE A 201 2.19 17.01 16.62
CA ILE A 201 3.59 16.68 16.32
C ILE A 201 3.64 16.01 14.95
N ILE A 202 4.47 16.53 14.06
CA ILE A 202 4.75 15.89 12.74
C ILE A 202 6.11 15.21 12.82
N ASN A 203 6.17 13.96 12.36
CA ASN A 203 7.43 13.26 12.13
C ASN A 203 7.53 12.77 10.70
N ASN A 204 8.73 12.67 10.19
CA ASN A 204 8.98 11.97 8.93
C ASN A 204 8.89 10.47 9.14
N TRP A 205 8.58 9.75 8.05
CA TRP A 205 8.58 8.29 8.03
C TRP A 205 9.85 7.69 8.70
N PRO A 206 9.80 6.64 9.49
CA PRO A 206 8.66 5.74 9.73
C PRO A 206 7.62 6.29 10.73
N PRO A 207 6.41 5.68 10.77
CA PRO A 207 5.34 6.08 11.69
C PRO A 207 5.75 6.03 13.15
N LYS A 208 5.18 6.95 13.94
CA LYS A 208 5.31 6.99 15.41
C LYS A 208 3.94 7.22 16.04
N LEU A 209 3.71 6.59 17.18
CA LEU A 209 2.50 6.83 17.97
C LEU A 209 2.39 8.30 18.40
N ASN A 210 1.16 8.79 18.52
CA ASN A 210 0.82 10.15 18.93
C ASN A 210 1.35 11.25 18.00
N THR A 211 1.55 10.94 16.71
CA THR A 211 2.04 11.92 15.72
C THR A 211 1.23 11.86 14.42
N VAL A 212 1.38 12.90 13.62
CA VAL A 212 1.08 12.84 12.18
C VAL A 212 2.37 12.48 11.47
N THR A 213 2.37 11.38 10.75
CA THR A 213 3.55 10.94 9.99
C THR A 213 3.50 11.50 8.58
N ALA A 214 4.58 12.16 8.16
CA ALA A 214 4.77 12.61 6.79
C ALA A 214 5.59 11.57 6.01
N TYR A 215 5.02 11.04 4.94
CA TYR A 215 5.73 10.30 3.91
C TYR A 215 5.83 11.18 2.67
N THR A 216 7.04 11.46 2.21
CA THR A 216 7.28 12.45 1.15
C THR A 216 8.06 11.84 0.01
N LYS A 217 7.70 12.22 -1.22
CA LYS A 217 8.40 11.82 -2.44
C LYS A 217 8.29 12.91 -3.50
N GLU A 218 9.26 12.95 -4.42
CA GLU A 218 9.19 13.75 -5.63
C GLU A 218 8.77 12.87 -6.80
N VAL A 219 7.74 13.29 -7.55
CA VAL A 219 7.21 12.61 -8.74
C VAL A 219 7.04 13.62 -9.85
N ASN A 220 7.76 13.46 -10.97
CA ASN A 220 7.64 14.31 -12.16
C ASN A 220 7.77 15.83 -11.84
N GLY A 221 8.71 16.18 -10.98
CA GLY A 221 8.97 17.55 -10.56
C GLY A 221 7.94 18.14 -9.58
N LYS A 222 7.00 17.32 -9.10
CA LYS A 222 6.05 17.67 -8.04
C LYS A 222 6.51 17.06 -6.73
N GLU A 223 6.40 17.81 -5.66
CA GLU A 223 6.60 17.30 -4.31
C GLU A 223 5.27 16.80 -3.75
N ILE A 224 5.25 15.54 -3.36
CA ILE A 224 4.08 14.85 -2.84
C ILE A 224 4.31 14.57 -1.37
N ILE A 225 3.41 15.06 -0.51
CA ILE A 225 3.46 14.85 0.93
C ILE A 225 2.19 14.11 1.35
N HIS A 226 2.36 12.92 1.90
CA HIS A 226 1.27 12.17 2.51
C HIS A 226 1.31 12.41 4.01
N LEU A 227 0.24 12.97 4.56
CA LEU A 227 0.02 13.06 6.00
C LEU A 227 -0.82 11.88 6.46
N LEU A 228 -0.29 11.08 7.36
CA LEU A 228 -0.91 9.88 7.91
C LEU A 228 -1.13 10.08 9.41
N ASN A 229 -2.36 9.94 9.88
CA ASN A 229 -2.76 10.33 11.23
C ASN A 229 -2.63 9.18 12.25
N PHE A 230 -1.53 9.16 12.97
CA PHE A 230 -1.26 8.20 14.05
C PHE A 230 -1.48 8.81 15.47
N VAL A 231 -2.15 9.96 15.57
CA VAL A 231 -2.29 10.69 16.85
C VAL A 231 -2.99 9.86 17.92
N LYS A 232 -3.99 9.05 17.57
CA LYS A 232 -4.72 8.16 18.49
C LYS A 232 -4.36 6.69 18.33
N ALA A 233 -3.49 6.36 17.38
CA ALA A 233 -3.12 4.97 17.16
C ALA A 233 -2.55 4.34 18.44
N ASN A 234 -3.01 3.13 18.76
CA ASN A 234 -2.57 2.37 19.94
C ASN A 234 -1.46 1.37 19.60
N SER A 235 -1.19 1.16 18.32
CA SER A 235 -0.19 0.23 17.81
C SER A 235 0.43 0.74 16.51
N LEU A 236 1.65 0.29 16.21
CA LEU A 236 2.29 0.43 14.90
C LEU A 236 2.22 -0.84 14.06
N SER A 237 1.44 -1.83 14.50
CA SER A 237 1.12 -3.02 13.71
C SER A 237 -0.05 -2.70 12.78
N TRP A 238 0.18 -2.87 11.47
CA TRP A 238 -0.88 -2.69 10.46
C TRP A 238 -1.95 -3.79 10.54
N ARG A 239 -1.65 -4.95 11.14
CA ARG A 239 -2.58 -6.09 11.19
C ARG A 239 -3.80 -5.88 12.08
N ASP A 240 -3.71 -4.98 13.07
CA ASP A 240 -4.79 -4.74 14.05
C ASP A 240 -5.45 -6.05 14.54
N LEU A 241 -4.63 -7.03 14.96
CA LEU A 241 -5.00 -8.44 15.14
C LEU A 241 -6.29 -8.68 15.93
N ASP A 242 -6.53 -7.87 16.95
CA ASP A 242 -7.70 -7.94 17.85
C ASP A 242 -8.79 -6.92 17.46
N GLY A 243 -8.59 -6.17 16.39
CA GLY A 243 -9.53 -5.15 15.93
C GLY A 243 -9.72 -4.02 16.94
N SER A 244 -8.64 -3.49 17.51
CA SER A 244 -8.69 -2.50 18.59
C SER A 244 -8.14 -1.12 18.20
N MET A 245 -7.68 -0.91 16.98
CA MET A 245 -7.22 0.40 16.50
C MET A 245 -8.35 1.43 16.69
N PRO A 246 -8.11 2.52 17.44
CA PRO A 246 -9.14 3.51 17.70
C PRO A 246 -9.39 4.42 16.50
N GLU A 247 -10.60 4.96 16.41
CA GLU A 247 -10.94 6.00 15.42
C GLU A 247 -10.04 7.22 15.64
N PRO A 248 -9.36 7.72 14.59
CA PRO A 248 -8.52 8.90 14.70
C PRO A 248 -9.39 10.15 14.92
N GLU A 249 -8.89 11.05 15.75
CA GLU A 249 -9.47 12.38 15.86
C GLU A 249 -9.17 13.19 14.61
N THR A 250 -10.21 13.78 14.02
CA THR A 250 -10.03 14.64 12.84
C THR A 250 -9.32 15.93 13.23
N ILE A 251 -8.19 16.19 12.61
CA ILE A 251 -7.42 17.42 12.78
C ILE A 251 -7.90 18.43 11.73
N ASN A 252 -8.52 19.51 12.17
CA ASN A 252 -9.00 20.56 11.29
C ASN A 252 -8.04 21.76 11.29
N SER A 253 -7.93 22.43 10.16
CA SER A 253 -7.11 23.64 9.98
C SER A 253 -5.66 23.45 10.43
N LEU A 254 -5.03 22.37 9.95
CA LEU A 254 -3.63 22.08 10.26
C LEU A 254 -2.72 23.03 9.49
N SER A 255 -2.13 23.99 10.19
CA SER A 255 -1.14 24.93 9.62
C SER A 255 0.20 24.25 9.45
N LEU A 256 0.79 24.36 8.28
CA LEU A 256 2.08 23.74 7.93
C LEU A 256 3.05 24.77 7.38
N GLY A 257 4.33 24.58 7.73
CA GLY A 257 5.47 25.17 7.05
C GLY A 257 6.28 24.06 6.39
N VAL A 258 6.49 24.14 5.08
CA VAL A 258 7.25 23.16 4.31
C VAL A 258 8.42 23.83 3.62
N ARG A 259 9.59 23.18 3.62
CA ARG A 259 10.73 23.68 2.87
C ARG A 259 10.54 23.42 1.38
N ALA A 260 10.11 24.44 0.67
CA ALA A 260 9.95 24.43 -0.78
C ALA A 260 10.14 25.84 -1.33
N SER A 261 10.93 25.97 -2.39
CA SER A 261 11.17 27.24 -3.09
C SER A 261 10.46 27.26 -4.44
N SER A 262 10.19 28.47 -4.95
CA SER A 262 9.60 28.68 -6.29
C SER A 262 8.25 27.99 -6.50
N VAL A 263 7.43 27.94 -5.44
CA VAL A 263 6.13 27.28 -5.47
C VAL A 263 5.15 28.08 -6.33
N LYS A 264 4.52 27.39 -7.28
CA LYS A 264 3.49 27.96 -8.18
C LYS A 264 2.09 27.63 -7.70
N LYS A 265 1.90 26.39 -7.19
CA LYS A 265 0.59 25.90 -6.80
C LYS A 265 0.74 24.88 -5.67
N ILE A 266 -0.21 24.89 -4.73
CA ILE A 266 -0.40 23.85 -3.72
C ILE A 266 -1.86 23.41 -3.78
N TRP A 267 -2.07 22.09 -3.77
CA TRP A 267 -3.40 21.54 -3.63
C TRP A 267 -3.37 20.28 -2.75
N VAL A 268 -4.53 19.95 -2.20
CA VAL A 268 -4.72 18.76 -1.35
C VAL A 268 -5.84 17.91 -1.89
N ALA A 269 -5.77 16.62 -1.64
CA ALA A 269 -6.85 15.67 -1.85
C ALA A 269 -6.82 14.59 -0.77
N SER A 270 -8.00 14.05 -0.42
CA SER A 270 -8.13 13.02 0.61
C SER A 270 -9.30 12.10 0.28
N PRO A 271 -9.16 10.77 0.40
CA PRO A 271 -10.30 9.85 0.27
C PRO A 271 -11.31 10.01 1.42
N ASP A 272 -10.88 10.62 2.54
CA ASP A 272 -11.73 10.81 3.73
C ASP A 272 -12.73 11.97 3.58
N CYS A 273 -12.57 12.82 2.57
CA CYS A 273 -13.44 13.99 2.41
C CYS A 273 -13.55 14.46 0.95
N TYR A 274 -14.60 15.19 0.66
CA TYR A 274 -14.89 15.81 -0.65
C TYR A 274 -14.89 14.84 -1.83
N GLY A 275 -15.16 13.54 -1.58
CA GLY A 275 -15.13 12.50 -2.62
C GLY A 275 -13.76 12.36 -3.30
N GLY A 276 -12.68 12.69 -2.61
CA GLY A 276 -11.34 12.67 -3.17
C GLY A 276 -10.98 13.83 -4.12
N ALA A 277 -11.89 14.80 -4.31
CA ALA A 277 -11.66 15.92 -5.22
C ALA A 277 -10.50 16.83 -4.74
N PRO A 278 -9.65 17.32 -5.65
CA PRO A 278 -8.55 18.20 -5.28
C PRO A 278 -9.05 19.59 -4.91
N GLN A 279 -8.44 20.16 -3.88
CA GLN A 279 -8.66 21.53 -3.44
C GLN A 279 -7.37 22.33 -3.55
N GLU A 280 -7.38 23.45 -4.26
CA GLU A 280 -6.27 24.38 -4.28
C GLU A 280 -6.21 25.14 -2.96
N LEU A 281 -4.99 25.30 -2.42
CA LEU A 281 -4.74 26.00 -1.17
C LEU A 281 -4.08 27.36 -1.42
N HIS A 282 -4.53 28.36 -0.66
CA HIS A 282 -3.76 29.59 -0.53
C HIS A 282 -2.49 29.32 0.28
N PHE A 283 -1.38 29.85 -0.17
CA PHE A 283 -0.10 29.73 0.50
C PHE A 283 0.66 31.04 0.54
N ARG A 284 1.65 31.11 1.43
CA ARG A 284 2.56 32.25 1.57
C ARG A 284 4.00 31.76 1.48
N GLN A 285 4.73 32.24 0.48
CA GLN A 285 6.16 31.97 0.35
C GLN A 285 6.95 32.86 1.33
N GLN A 286 7.90 32.26 2.07
CA GLN A 286 8.78 32.93 3.02
C GLN A 286 10.21 32.40 2.84
N GLY A 287 10.97 33.01 1.94
CA GLY A 287 12.29 32.48 1.56
C GLY A 287 12.17 31.07 0.98
N ASP A 288 12.91 30.13 1.55
CA ASP A 288 12.90 28.72 1.15
C ASP A 288 11.73 27.92 1.74
N TYR A 289 10.80 28.56 2.43
CA TYR A 289 9.66 27.91 3.05
C TYR A 289 8.34 28.42 2.48
N VAL A 290 7.37 27.53 2.44
CA VAL A 290 5.99 27.87 2.10
C VAL A 290 5.08 27.51 3.29
N ALA A 291 4.17 28.44 3.63
CA ALA A 291 3.19 28.26 4.70
C ALA A 291 1.78 28.17 4.11
N PHE A 292 1.00 27.18 4.55
CA PHE A 292 -0.36 26.95 4.13
C PHE A 292 -1.14 26.20 5.21
N THR A 293 -2.46 26.05 5.01
CA THR A 293 -3.32 25.33 5.97
C THR A 293 -4.04 24.19 5.27
N VAL A 294 -3.87 22.97 5.78
CA VAL A 294 -4.62 21.79 5.36
C VAL A 294 -6.00 21.83 6.04
N PRO A 295 -7.11 21.80 5.26
CA PRO A 295 -8.45 21.96 5.83
C PRO A 295 -8.83 20.89 6.83
N SER A 296 -8.52 19.62 6.51
CA SER A 296 -8.89 18.47 7.33
C SER A 296 -7.91 17.32 7.11
N LEU A 297 -7.62 16.59 8.17
CA LEU A 297 -6.89 15.33 8.15
C LEU A 297 -7.60 14.33 9.07
N LYS A 298 -8.20 13.30 8.50
CA LYS A 298 -8.80 12.20 9.28
C LYS A 298 -7.82 11.02 9.36
N TYR A 299 -7.74 10.18 8.34
CA TYR A 299 -6.72 9.12 8.25
C TYR A 299 -5.56 9.54 7.35
N TRP A 300 -5.87 10.08 6.16
CA TRP A 300 -4.90 10.39 5.13
C TRP A 300 -5.27 11.63 4.32
N THR A 301 -4.29 12.50 4.14
CA THR A 301 -4.38 13.63 3.21
C THR A 301 -3.11 13.70 2.37
N MET A 302 -3.27 13.78 1.07
CA MET A 302 -2.20 14.00 0.11
C MET A 302 -2.10 15.49 -0.21
N ILE A 303 -0.90 16.06 -0.12
CA ILE A 303 -0.56 17.43 -0.49
C ILE A 303 0.35 17.35 -1.71
N VAL A 304 0.09 18.19 -2.70
CA VAL A 304 0.93 18.29 -3.90
C VAL A 304 1.41 19.73 -4.06
N ILE A 305 2.73 19.89 -4.13
CA ILE A 305 3.40 21.17 -4.34
C ILE A 305 4.00 21.18 -5.75
N GLU A 306 3.56 22.10 -6.57
CA GLU A 306 4.06 22.32 -7.93
C GLU A 306 5.02 23.52 -7.94
N LYS A 307 6.22 23.31 -8.49
CA LYS A 307 7.31 24.30 -8.56
C LYS A 307 7.44 24.90 -9.94
#